data_9c7b58ec9763a74b020da08ba6a2c346
#
_entry.id   9c7b58ec9763a74b020da08ba6a2c346
#
_cell.length_a   1.000
_cell.length_b   1.000
_cell.length_c   1.000
_cell.angle_alpha   90.00
_cell.angle_beta   90.00
_cell.angle_gamma   90.00
#
_symmetry.space_group_name_H-M   'P 1'
#
loop_
_entity.id
_entity.type
_entity.pdbx_description
1 polymer ?
#
loop_
_entity_poly.entity_id
_entity_poly.type
_entity_poly.pdbx_seq_one_letter_code
_entity_poly.pdbx_strand_id
1 'polypeptide(L)'
;AALTLGAEEQGLRIVADEEALPLAPSSLDLVVSGLALQWVDDLPGVLAQVRRALAPDGLFLACMVGGLSLFELRQALIEAESEISGGASLRVSPFVDVRDLGGLLQRAGFALPVTDVDNFTLRYDSMLALCAELHRMGAGNVLRARRPLARKALLRAAEIYAQKFSDPDGRVRATIEIIWLSGWAPHESQQRPLKPGSAQMRLEDAVKSVREGE
;
A
#
# COMPACT_ATOMS: atom_id res chain seq x y z
N ALA A 1 -14.64 1.94 -9.51
CA ALA A 1 -15.75 1.30 -8.81
C ALA A 1 -16.39 2.32 -7.89
N ALA A 2 -17.65 2.70 -8.13
CA ALA A 2 -18.38 3.60 -7.25
C ALA A 2 -18.72 2.88 -5.95
N LEU A 3 -18.10 3.27 -4.86
CA LEU A 3 -18.49 2.86 -3.52
C LEU A 3 -19.76 3.65 -3.12
N THR A 4 -20.87 2.95 -2.98
CA THR A 4 -22.08 3.52 -2.40
C THR A 4 -22.00 3.39 -0.88
N LEU A 5 -21.61 4.45 -0.20
CA LEU A 5 -21.67 4.53 1.25
C LEU A 5 -23.11 4.84 1.70
N GLY A 6 -23.47 4.41 2.92
CA GLY A 6 -24.82 4.44 3.48
C GLY A 6 -25.49 5.81 3.44
N ALA A 7 -26.82 5.82 3.56
CA ALA A 7 -27.72 6.91 3.23
C ALA A 7 -27.74 8.11 4.20
N GLU A 8 -26.86 8.20 5.19
CA GLU A 8 -26.97 9.21 6.26
C GLU A 8 -25.84 10.26 6.30
N GLU A 9 -24.84 10.19 5.42
CA GLU A 9 -23.78 11.20 5.40
C GLU A 9 -24.12 12.33 4.42
N GLN A 10 -24.26 13.54 4.94
CA GLN A 10 -24.49 14.80 4.20
C GLN A 10 -23.17 15.27 3.53
N GLY A 11 -22.60 14.48 2.64
CA GLY A 11 -21.39 14.84 1.88
C GLY A 11 -21.65 14.90 0.37
N LEU A 12 -20.92 15.77 -0.33
CA LEU A 12 -20.89 15.76 -1.79
C LEU A 12 -20.28 14.44 -2.27
N ARG A 13 -21.00 13.70 -3.12
CA ARG A 13 -20.51 12.46 -3.73
C ARG A 13 -20.16 12.70 -5.17
N ILE A 14 -18.94 12.34 -5.53
CA ILE A 14 -18.41 12.51 -6.88
C ILE A 14 -17.98 11.13 -7.40
N VAL A 15 -18.36 10.78 -8.62
CA VAL A 15 -17.81 9.66 -9.36
C VAL A 15 -16.69 10.22 -10.23
N ALA A 16 -15.48 9.76 -10.00
CA ALA A 16 -14.29 10.23 -10.71
C ALA A 16 -13.32 9.07 -10.94
N ASP A 17 -12.39 9.28 -11.86
CA ASP A 17 -11.22 8.44 -12.05
C ASP A 17 -10.14 8.89 -11.06
N GLU A 18 -9.54 7.93 -10.34
CA GLU A 18 -8.44 8.20 -9.41
C GLU A 18 -7.23 8.85 -10.11
N GLU A 19 -7.03 8.57 -11.40
CA GLU A 19 -5.95 9.15 -12.19
C GLU A 19 -6.30 10.53 -12.81
N ALA A 20 -7.55 10.98 -12.68
CA ALA A 20 -8.02 12.27 -13.16
C ALA A 20 -8.95 12.94 -12.13
N LEU A 21 -8.38 13.40 -11.02
CA LEU A 21 -9.13 13.95 -9.91
C LEU A 21 -9.76 15.32 -10.28
N PRO A 22 -11.10 15.47 -10.20
CA PRO A 22 -11.79 16.71 -10.51
C PRO A 22 -11.77 17.69 -9.31
N LEU A 23 -10.59 17.92 -8.77
CA LEU A 23 -10.38 18.75 -7.58
C LEU A 23 -9.66 20.05 -7.93
N ALA A 24 -10.17 21.16 -7.41
CA ALA A 24 -9.54 22.46 -7.61
C ALA A 24 -8.21 22.53 -6.83
N PRO A 25 -7.20 23.28 -7.33
CA PRO A 25 -5.98 23.51 -6.58
C PRO A 25 -6.22 24.18 -5.24
N SER A 26 -5.51 23.78 -4.20
CA SER A 26 -5.54 24.37 -2.85
C SER A 26 -6.96 24.49 -2.25
N SER A 27 -7.79 23.47 -2.48
CA SER A 27 -9.21 23.47 -2.08
C SER A 27 -9.53 22.52 -0.94
N LEU A 28 -8.59 21.70 -0.51
CA LEU A 28 -8.81 20.67 0.51
C LEU A 28 -7.80 20.81 1.66
N ASP A 29 -8.27 20.70 2.89
CA ASP A 29 -7.40 20.68 4.08
C ASP A 29 -6.94 19.25 4.42
N LEU A 30 -7.70 18.24 3.99
CA LEU A 30 -7.42 16.83 4.24
C LEU A 30 -7.82 15.98 3.04
N VAL A 31 -6.94 15.05 2.69
CA VAL A 31 -7.24 13.95 1.76
C VAL A 31 -6.95 12.64 2.44
N VAL A 32 -7.92 11.72 2.45
CA VAL A 32 -7.76 10.36 2.99
C VAL A 32 -8.03 9.34 1.89
N SER A 33 -7.12 8.38 1.74
CA SER A 33 -7.26 7.26 0.79
C SER A 33 -7.07 5.92 1.51
N GLY A 34 -8.11 5.09 1.53
CA GLY A 34 -8.07 3.77 2.15
C GLY A 34 -8.09 2.66 1.09
N LEU A 35 -6.99 1.93 0.92
CA LEU A 35 -6.88 0.74 0.07
C LEU A 35 -7.35 0.97 -1.39
N ALA A 36 -7.09 2.15 -1.95
CA ALA A 36 -7.43 2.50 -3.33
C ALA A 36 -6.20 2.64 -4.23
N LEU A 37 -5.11 3.18 -3.71
CA LEU A 37 -3.92 3.54 -4.50
C LEU A 37 -3.20 2.35 -5.15
N GLN A 38 -3.39 1.13 -4.69
CA GLN A 38 -2.81 -0.08 -5.33
C GLN A 38 -3.46 -0.42 -6.68
N TRP A 39 -4.54 0.25 -7.06
CA TRP A 39 -5.27 0.00 -8.30
C TRP A 39 -4.93 0.98 -9.42
N VAL A 40 -4.18 2.05 -9.12
CA VAL A 40 -3.82 3.06 -10.12
C VAL A 40 -2.58 2.64 -10.91
N ASP A 41 -2.55 2.95 -12.20
CA ASP A 41 -1.41 2.69 -13.09
C ASP A 41 -0.33 3.80 -12.94
N ASP A 42 -0.73 5.07 -12.71
CA ASP A 42 0.15 6.23 -12.51
C ASP A 42 0.08 6.79 -11.08
N LEU A 43 0.63 6.05 -10.12
CA LEU A 43 0.70 6.51 -8.73
C LEU A 43 1.43 7.86 -8.56
N PRO A 44 2.58 8.14 -9.22
CA PRO A 44 3.20 9.46 -9.18
C PRO A 44 2.27 10.59 -9.61
N GLY A 45 1.53 10.40 -10.69
CA GLY A 45 0.56 11.37 -11.19
C GLY A 45 -0.58 11.64 -10.23
N VAL A 46 -1.12 10.59 -9.59
CA VAL A 46 -2.16 10.71 -8.56
C VAL A 46 -1.64 11.50 -7.36
N LEU A 47 -0.45 11.16 -6.85
CA LEU A 47 0.15 11.88 -5.72
C LEU A 47 0.39 13.37 -6.03
N ALA A 48 0.82 13.70 -7.24
CA ALA A 48 0.99 15.08 -7.69
C ALA A 48 -0.36 15.83 -7.74
N GLN A 49 -1.44 15.19 -8.20
CA GLN A 49 -2.77 15.76 -8.24
C GLN A 49 -3.32 15.98 -6.81
N VAL A 50 -3.17 15.02 -5.92
CA VAL A 50 -3.53 15.17 -4.49
C VAL A 50 -2.76 16.34 -3.87
N ARG A 51 -1.43 16.39 -4.08
CA ARG A 51 -0.60 17.48 -3.59
C ARG A 51 -1.07 18.86 -4.09
N ARG A 52 -1.48 18.96 -5.33
CA ARG A 52 -2.01 20.20 -5.94
C ARG A 52 -3.35 20.60 -5.33
N ALA A 53 -4.22 19.64 -5.02
CA ALA A 53 -5.54 19.88 -4.46
C ALA A 53 -5.49 20.31 -2.99
N LEU A 54 -4.45 19.92 -2.24
CA LEU A 54 -4.28 20.31 -0.85
C LEU A 54 -3.93 21.79 -0.71
N ALA A 55 -4.63 22.46 0.20
CA ALA A 55 -4.29 23.80 0.67
C ALA A 55 -2.91 23.80 1.36
N PRO A 56 -2.24 24.97 1.48
CA PRO A 56 -1.02 25.06 2.27
C PRO A 56 -1.26 24.51 3.69
N ASP A 57 -0.35 23.67 4.20
CA ASP A 57 -0.47 22.94 5.47
C ASP A 57 -1.62 21.89 5.52
N GLY A 58 -2.18 21.55 4.37
CA GLY A 58 -3.16 20.46 4.25
C GLY A 58 -2.48 19.09 4.36
N LEU A 59 -3.20 18.10 4.90
CA LEU A 59 -2.70 16.77 5.22
C LEU A 59 -3.19 15.73 4.20
N PHE A 60 -2.29 14.87 3.75
CA PHE A 60 -2.58 13.64 3.04
C PHE A 60 -2.34 12.44 3.96
N LEU A 61 -3.34 11.56 4.08
CA LEU A 61 -3.25 10.27 4.77
C LEU A 61 -3.69 9.17 3.83
N ALA A 62 -2.92 8.11 3.73
CA ALA A 62 -3.34 6.96 2.93
C ALA A 62 -2.85 5.64 3.51
N CYS A 63 -3.52 4.55 3.13
CA CYS A 63 -2.98 3.22 3.25
C CYS A 63 -3.19 2.44 1.96
N MET A 64 -2.25 1.55 1.65
CA MET A 64 -2.32 0.70 0.46
C MET A 64 -1.66 -0.65 0.71
N VAL A 65 -1.96 -1.61 -0.16
CA VAL A 65 -1.34 -2.93 -0.11
C VAL A 65 0.11 -2.85 -0.56
N GLY A 66 1.02 -3.38 0.26
CA GLY A 66 2.47 -3.34 0.04
C GLY A 66 3.05 -4.60 -0.59
N GLY A 67 4.33 -4.53 -0.93
CA GLY A 67 5.07 -5.48 -1.77
C GLY A 67 5.14 -6.92 -1.26
N LEU A 68 5.14 -7.11 0.06
CA LEU A 68 5.16 -8.45 0.67
C LEU A 68 3.80 -9.15 0.63
N SER A 69 2.72 -8.46 0.28
CA SER A 69 1.39 -9.08 0.23
C SER A 69 1.34 -10.25 -0.73
N LEU A 70 0.73 -11.35 -0.25
CA LEU A 70 0.50 -12.59 -0.99
C LEU A 70 1.79 -13.20 -1.58
N PHE A 71 2.96 -12.98 -0.92
CA PHE A 71 4.21 -13.54 -1.42
C PHE A 71 4.19 -15.07 -1.47
N GLU A 72 3.48 -15.71 -0.52
CA GLU A 72 3.30 -17.17 -0.48
C GLU A 72 2.55 -17.65 -1.72
N LEU A 73 1.47 -16.96 -2.09
CA LEU A 73 0.68 -17.28 -3.27
C LEU A 73 1.49 -17.05 -4.56
N ARG A 74 2.22 -15.95 -4.61
CA ARG A 74 3.12 -15.63 -5.73
C ARG A 74 4.17 -16.71 -5.91
N GLN A 75 4.85 -17.10 -4.83
CA GLN A 75 5.92 -18.11 -4.87
C GLN A 75 5.38 -19.49 -5.30
N ALA A 76 4.27 -19.94 -4.71
CA ALA A 76 3.69 -21.24 -5.06
C ALA A 76 3.23 -21.31 -6.53
N LEU A 77 2.64 -20.22 -7.06
CA LEU A 77 2.21 -20.16 -8.45
C LEU A 77 3.40 -20.14 -9.42
N ILE A 78 4.45 -19.36 -9.13
CA ILE A 78 5.67 -19.32 -9.96
C ILE A 78 6.34 -20.68 -10.02
N GLU A 79 6.51 -21.35 -8.89
CA GLU A 79 7.14 -22.66 -8.80
C GLU A 79 6.34 -23.71 -9.57
N ALA A 80 5.03 -23.78 -9.35
CA ALA A 80 4.17 -24.72 -10.04
C ALA A 80 4.11 -24.52 -11.55
N GLU A 81 4.07 -23.28 -12.04
CA GLU A 81 4.11 -22.99 -13.48
C GLU A 81 5.47 -23.34 -14.08
N SER A 82 6.56 -23.07 -13.37
CA SER A 82 7.91 -23.41 -13.82
C SER A 82 8.07 -24.92 -13.96
N GLU A 83 7.56 -25.71 -13.00
CA GLU A 83 7.59 -27.18 -13.07
C GLU A 83 6.74 -27.76 -14.22
N ILE A 84 5.55 -27.20 -14.46
CA ILE A 84 4.57 -27.77 -15.40
C ILE A 84 4.75 -27.26 -16.83
N SER A 85 5.12 -25.96 -16.99
CA SER A 85 5.10 -25.27 -18.27
C SER A 85 6.48 -24.78 -18.72
N GLY A 86 7.52 -25.01 -17.92
CA GLY A 86 8.87 -24.54 -18.20
C GLY A 86 9.05 -23.02 -18.12
N GLY A 87 8.10 -22.31 -17.54
CA GLY A 87 8.16 -20.85 -17.34
C GLY A 87 6.98 -20.36 -16.52
N ALA A 88 7.12 -19.20 -15.89
CA ALA A 88 6.10 -18.62 -15.04
C ALA A 88 5.58 -17.28 -15.58
N SER A 89 4.31 -17.00 -15.31
CA SER A 89 3.66 -15.72 -15.60
C SER A 89 3.35 -15.00 -14.30
N LEU A 90 3.30 -13.66 -14.33
CA LEU A 90 2.80 -12.88 -13.21
C LEU A 90 1.32 -13.23 -12.96
N ARG A 91 1.02 -13.67 -11.74
CA ARG A 91 -0.32 -14.05 -11.29
C ARG A 91 -0.84 -13.17 -10.17
N VAL A 92 0.08 -12.63 -9.37
CA VAL A 92 -0.17 -11.67 -8.31
C VAL A 92 0.42 -10.35 -8.75
N SER A 93 -0.33 -9.25 -8.61
CA SER A 93 0.14 -7.91 -8.97
C SER A 93 1.44 -7.57 -8.21
N PRO A 94 2.41 -6.94 -8.88
CA PRO A 94 3.53 -6.34 -8.17
C PRO A 94 3.02 -5.13 -7.39
N PHE A 95 3.12 -5.17 -6.07
CA PHE A 95 2.83 -4.03 -5.22
C PHE A 95 4.11 -3.22 -4.96
N VAL A 96 3.93 -1.96 -4.58
CA VAL A 96 5.05 -1.03 -4.35
C VAL A 96 5.75 -1.36 -3.03
N ASP A 97 7.08 -1.17 -2.98
CA ASP A 97 7.87 -1.24 -1.74
C ASP A 97 7.75 0.08 -0.94
N VAL A 98 7.79 -0.02 0.39
CA VAL A 98 7.70 1.13 1.29
C VAL A 98 8.79 2.18 1.04
N ARG A 99 10.00 1.75 0.66
CA ARG A 99 11.14 2.64 0.38
C ARG A 99 10.89 3.50 -0.85
N ASP A 100 10.29 2.90 -1.88
CA ASP A 100 9.95 3.62 -3.12
C ASP A 100 8.86 4.66 -2.87
N LEU A 101 7.89 4.36 -2.00
CA LEU A 101 6.79 5.26 -1.65
C LEU A 101 7.26 6.53 -0.95
N GLY A 102 8.20 6.43 -0.01
CA GLY A 102 8.81 7.60 0.62
C GLY A 102 9.45 8.54 -0.39
N GLY A 103 10.19 7.99 -1.36
CA GLY A 103 10.77 8.75 -2.47
C GLY A 103 9.72 9.34 -3.41
N LEU A 104 8.59 8.65 -3.63
CA LEU A 104 7.48 9.14 -4.45
C LEU A 104 6.80 10.35 -3.80
N LEU A 105 6.51 10.31 -2.49
CA LEU A 105 5.94 11.44 -1.76
C LEU A 105 6.84 12.68 -1.84
N GLN A 106 8.15 12.50 -1.66
CA GLN A 106 9.11 13.61 -1.80
C GLN A 106 9.11 14.20 -3.21
N ARG A 107 9.15 13.38 -4.24
CA ARG A 107 9.09 13.82 -5.65
C ARG A 107 7.78 14.51 -6.01
N ALA A 108 6.66 14.06 -5.41
CA ALA A 108 5.35 14.71 -5.58
C ALA A 108 5.27 16.07 -4.86
N GLY A 109 6.28 16.44 -4.04
CA GLY A 109 6.37 17.73 -3.36
C GLY A 109 5.66 17.78 -2.02
N PHE A 110 5.43 16.63 -1.36
CA PHE A 110 4.96 16.62 0.02
C PHE A 110 6.10 16.99 0.99
N ALA A 111 5.77 17.77 2.00
CA ALA A 111 6.62 18.05 3.14
C ALA A 111 6.39 17.00 4.23
N LEU A 112 7.43 16.76 5.04
CA LEU A 112 7.38 15.84 6.20
C LEU A 112 6.76 14.46 5.84
N PRO A 113 7.15 13.81 4.72
CA PRO A 113 6.58 12.54 4.34
C PRO A 113 6.97 11.46 5.35
N VAL A 114 5.99 10.67 5.78
CA VAL A 114 6.19 9.50 6.64
C VAL A 114 5.58 8.28 5.95
N THR A 115 6.31 7.18 6.00
CA THR A 115 5.83 5.87 5.57
C THR A 115 6.07 4.86 6.68
N ASP A 116 5.06 4.03 6.95
CA ASP A 116 5.11 2.97 7.95
C ASP A 116 4.51 1.68 7.40
N VAL A 117 4.80 0.54 8.02
CA VAL A 117 4.41 -0.79 7.52
C VAL A 117 3.86 -1.65 8.64
N ASP A 118 2.67 -2.17 8.40
CA ASP A 118 2.08 -3.23 9.21
C ASP A 118 1.97 -4.54 8.43
N ASN A 119 2.38 -5.64 9.04
CA ASN A 119 2.26 -6.97 8.46
C ASN A 119 1.20 -7.80 9.19
N PHE A 120 0.22 -8.28 8.44
CA PHE A 120 -0.84 -9.14 8.93
C PHE A 120 -0.70 -10.53 8.36
N THR A 121 -0.81 -11.55 9.20
CA THR A 121 -0.88 -12.95 8.76
C THR A 121 -2.32 -13.44 8.86
N LEU A 122 -2.95 -13.65 7.73
CA LEU A 122 -4.26 -14.27 7.61
C LEU A 122 -4.11 -15.78 7.50
N ARG A 123 -5.11 -16.54 7.94
CA ARG A 123 -5.08 -18.01 7.94
C ARG A 123 -6.30 -18.56 7.25
N TYR A 124 -6.07 -19.46 6.30
CA TYR A 124 -7.10 -20.07 5.46
C TYR A 124 -7.04 -21.58 5.56
N ASP A 125 -8.16 -22.26 5.28
CA ASP A 125 -8.22 -23.71 5.22
C ASP A 125 -7.42 -24.27 4.03
N SER A 126 -7.24 -23.49 2.98
CA SER A 126 -6.44 -23.87 1.81
C SER A 126 -6.10 -22.65 0.93
N MET A 127 -5.12 -22.81 0.02
CA MET A 127 -4.84 -21.81 -1.03
C MET A 127 -6.09 -21.50 -1.87
N LEU A 128 -6.93 -22.50 -2.13
CA LEU A 128 -8.16 -22.29 -2.93
C LEU A 128 -9.19 -21.44 -2.19
N ALA A 129 -9.29 -21.59 -0.86
CA ALA A 129 -10.15 -20.74 -0.03
C ALA A 129 -9.68 -19.27 -0.06
N LEU A 130 -8.36 -19.02 0.05
CA LEU A 130 -7.76 -17.69 -0.15
C LEU A 130 -8.12 -17.13 -1.54
N CYS A 131 -7.92 -17.91 -2.61
CA CYS A 131 -8.24 -17.47 -3.97
C CYS A 131 -9.73 -17.14 -4.15
N ALA A 132 -10.62 -17.92 -3.54
CA ALA A 132 -12.06 -17.67 -3.57
C ALA A 132 -12.44 -16.37 -2.86
N GLU A 133 -11.78 -16.04 -1.75
CA GLU A 133 -12.01 -14.80 -1.04
C GLU A 133 -11.49 -13.60 -1.84
N LEU A 134 -10.27 -13.67 -2.36
CA LEU A 134 -9.73 -12.64 -3.24
C LEU A 134 -10.64 -12.37 -4.45
N HIS A 135 -11.21 -13.43 -5.02
CA HIS A 135 -12.15 -13.30 -6.14
C HIS A 135 -13.46 -12.60 -5.71
N ARG A 136 -14.02 -12.94 -4.54
CA ARG A 136 -15.23 -12.28 -4.00
C ARG A 136 -15.01 -10.80 -3.69
N MET A 137 -13.81 -10.41 -3.29
CA MET A 137 -13.43 -9.01 -3.07
C MET A 137 -13.14 -8.23 -4.37
N GLY A 138 -13.20 -8.88 -5.54
CA GLY A 138 -12.79 -8.27 -6.80
C GLY A 138 -11.26 -8.14 -6.96
N ALA A 139 -10.48 -8.67 -6.02
CA ALA A 139 -9.01 -8.62 -6.03
C ALA A 139 -8.37 -9.81 -6.77
N GLY A 140 -9.05 -10.35 -7.79
CA GLY A 140 -8.49 -11.38 -8.66
C GLY A 140 -7.35 -10.83 -9.53
N ASN A 141 -6.83 -11.68 -10.44
CA ASN A 141 -5.78 -11.24 -11.35
C ASN A 141 -6.28 -10.14 -12.30
N VAL A 142 -5.87 -8.90 -12.05
CA VAL A 142 -6.23 -7.71 -12.82
C VAL A 142 -5.19 -7.33 -13.89
N LEU A 143 -4.12 -8.10 -14.02
CA LEU A 143 -3.06 -7.84 -14.98
C LEU A 143 -3.58 -7.88 -16.42
N ARG A 144 -3.18 -6.91 -17.25
CA ARG A 144 -3.62 -6.81 -18.67
C ARG A 144 -3.18 -8.02 -19.49
N ALA A 145 -1.97 -8.55 -19.24
CA ALA A 145 -1.42 -9.73 -19.94
C ALA A 145 -1.83 -11.05 -19.25
N ARG A 146 -3.13 -11.31 -19.14
CA ARG A 146 -3.63 -12.55 -18.54
C ARG A 146 -3.35 -13.74 -19.45
N ARG A 147 -2.77 -14.80 -18.90
CA ARG A 147 -2.70 -16.12 -19.53
C ARG A 147 -3.56 -17.10 -18.71
N PRO A 148 -4.29 -18.01 -19.35
CA PRO A 148 -4.99 -19.07 -18.64
C PRO A 148 -4.01 -19.86 -17.77
N LEU A 149 -4.39 -20.15 -16.53
CA LEU A 149 -3.62 -21.05 -15.67
C LEU A 149 -4.07 -22.47 -15.92
N ALA A 150 -3.15 -23.36 -16.28
CA ALA A 150 -3.45 -24.76 -16.45
C ALA A 150 -3.94 -25.36 -15.12
N ARG A 151 -5.01 -26.17 -15.18
CA ARG A 151 -5.56 -26.82 -13.97
C ARG A 151 -4.51 -27.63 -13.20
N LYS A 152 -3.60 -28.31 -13.93
CA LYS A 152 -2.49 -29.04 -13.31
C LYS A 152 -1.56 -28.11 -12.52
N ALA A 153 -1.22 -26.93 -13.05
CA ALA A 153 -0.39 -25.95 -12.36
C ALA A 153 -1.09 -25.37 -11.13
N LEU A 154 -2.42 -25.12 -11.19
CA LEU A 154 -3.18 -24.66 -10.03
C LEU A 154 -3.18 -25.71 -8.90
N LEU A 155 -3.40 -26.99 -9.22
CA LEU A 155 -3.37 -28.06 -8.23
C LEU A 155 -1.97 -28.23 -7.63
N ARG A 156 -0.95 -28.18 -8.48
CA ARG A 156 0.44 -28.23 -8.02
C ARG A 156 0.80 -27.04 -7.12
N ALA A 157 0.35 -25.84 -7.45
CA ALA A 157 0.54 -24.67 -6.60
C ALA A 157 -0.14 -24.87 -5.23
N ALA A 158 -1.32 -25.46 -5.19
CA ALA A 158 -1.99 -25.75 -3.92
C ALA A 158 -1.23 -26.75 -3.05
N GLU A 159 -0.61 -27.76 -3.66
CA GLU A 159 0.27 -28.71 -2.96
C GLU A 159 1.53 -28.01 -2.41
N ILE A 160 2.21 -27.21 -3.23
CA ILE A 160 3.40 -26.45 -2.82
C ILE A 160 3.04 -25.48 -1.69
N TYR A 161 1.91 -24.81 -1.82
CA TYR A 161 1.42 -23.88 -0.80
C TYR A 161 1.20 -24.58 0.54
N ALA A 162 0.50 -25.71 0.54
CA ALA A 162 0.28 -26.51 1.73
C ALA A 162 1.57 -27.04 2.34
N GLN A 163 2.55 -27.44 1.51
CA GLN A 163 3.84 -27.95 2.00
C GLN A 163 4.70 -26.87 2.66
N LYS A 164 4.72 -25.65 2.10
CA LYS A 164 5.66 -24.59 2.52
C LYS A 164 5.09 -23.60 3.51
N PHE A 165 3.77 -23.37 3.47
CA PHE A 165 3.14 -22.27 4.19
C PHE A 165 1.99 -22.71 5.12
N SER A 166 1.91 -23.99 5.47
CA SER A 166 0.97 -24.47 6.48
C SER A 166 1.51 -24.34 7.89
N ASP A 167 0.58 -24.08 8.79
CA ASP A 167 0.80 -24.19 10.23
C ASP A 167 0.57 -25.65 10.71
N PRO A 168 0.98 -26.00 11.94
CA PRO A 168 0.82 -27.36 12.47
C PRO A 168 -0.64 -27.86 12.52
N ASP A 169 -1.62 -26.95 12.52
CA ASP A 169 -3.05 -27.28 12.49
C ASP A 169 -3.61 -27.49 11.07
N GLY A 170 -2.74 -27.44 10.05
CA GLY A 170 -3.09 -27.66 8.65
C GLY A 170 -3.61 -26.41 7.91
N ARG A 171 -3.80 -25.28 8.60
CA ARG A 171 -4.16 -24.02 7.96
C ARG A 171 -2.98 -23.40 7.23
N VAL A 172 -3.24 -22.76 6.11
CA VAL A 172 -2.23 -22.06 5.33
C VAL A 172 -2.22 -20.56 5.67
N ARG A 173 -1.02 -19.98 5.67
CA ARG A 173 -0.81 -18.55 5.93
C ARG A 173 -0.85 -17.75 4.64
N ALA A 174 -1.38 -16.53 4.73
CA ALA A 174 -1.27 -15.50 3.68
C ALA A 174 -0.87 -14.19 4.34
N THR A 175 0.24 -13.63 3.92
CA THR A 175 0.74 -12.35 4.41
C THR A 175 0.08 -11.21 3.65
N ILE A 176 -0.40 -10.22 4.39
CA ILE A 176 -0.86 -8.94 3.86
C ILE A 176 -0.03 -7.85 4.52
N GLU A 177 0.69 -7.10 3.71
CA GLU A 177 1.42 -5.92 4.11
C GLU A 177 0.56 -4.69 3.81
N ILE A 178 0.37 -3.83 4.81
CA ILE A 178 -0.27 -2.52 4.65
C ILE A 178 0.79 -1.45 4.85
N ILE A 179 0.93 -0.59 3.85
CA ILE A 179 1.82 0.57 3.93
C ILE A 179 0.96 1.79 4.23
N TRP A 180 1.30 2.48 5.29
CA TRP A 180 0.71 3.75 5.69
C TRP A 180 1.54 4.89 5.14
N LEU A 181 0.86 5.92 4.66
CA LEU A 181 1.46 7.08 4.04
C LEU A 181 0.90 8.34 4.67
N SER A 182 1.77 9.29 4.99
CA SER A 182 1.34 10.65 5.30
C SER A 182 2.30 11.66 4.69
N GLY A 183 1.77 12.85 4.41
CA GLY A 183 2.56 13.96 3.91
C GLY A 183 1.74 15.25 3.95
N TRP A 184 2.42 16.35 4.13
CA TRP A 184 1.79 17.67 4.23
C TRP A 184 2.02 18.47 2.94
N ALA A 185 1.06 19.31 2.59
CA ALA A 185 1.33 20.37 1.63
C ALA A 185 2.31 21.38 2.24
N PRO A 186 3.41 21.76 1.56
CA PRO A 186 4.40 22.70 2.12
C PRO A 186 3.78 24.02 2.54
N HIS A 187 4.17 24.50 3.72
CA HIS A 187 3.83 25.80 4.26
C HIS A 187 5.00 26.39 5.06
N GLU A 188 5.05 27.72 5.20
CA GLU A 188 6.16 28.40 5.89
C GLU A 188 6.21 28.11 7.40
N SER A 189 5.07 27.79 8.01
CA SER A 189 4.96 27.43 9.44
C SER A 189 5.59 26.08 9.79
N GLN A 190 5.85 25.22 8.79
CA GLN A 190 6.35 23.87 9.03
C GLN A 190 7.81 23.89 9.48
N GLN A 191 8.14 22.95 10.37
CA GLN A 191 9.50 22.77 10.84
C GLN A 191 10.46 22.46 9.67
N ARG A 192 11.58 23.16 9.65
CA ARG A 192 12.65 22.90 8.67
C ARG A 192 13.82 22.23 9.38
N PRO A 193 14.51 21.28 8.74
CA PRO A 193 15.75 20.74 9.28
C PRO A 193 16.74 21.84 9.56
N LEU A 194 17.34 21.81 10.73
CA LEU A 194 18.43 22.72 11.06
C LEU A 194 19.63 22.47 10.15
N LYS A 195 20.37 23.52 9.82
CA LYS A 195 21.60 23.39 9.03
C LYS A 195 22.60 22.48 9.76
N PRO A 196 23.34 21.60 9.06
CA PRO A 196 24.42 20.84 9.69
C PRO A 196 25.37 21.75 10.44
N GLY A 197 25.73 21.41 11.68
CA GLY A 197 26.59 22.21 12.53
C GLY A 197 25.93 23.37 13.29
N SER A 198 24.61 23.56 13.18
CA SER A 198 23.85 24.59 13.90
C SER A 198 23.42 24.18 15.31
N ALA A 199 23.78 22.99 15.77
CA ALA A 199 23.46 22.52 17.12
C ALA A 199 24.10 23.44 18.18
N GLN A 200 23.27 24.01 19.06
CA GLN A 200 23.71 24.92 20.13
C GLN A 200 23.94 24.18 21.47
N MET A 201 23.45 22.96 21.60
CA MET A 201 23.54 22.15 22.82
C MET A 201 24.04 20.75 22.46
N ARG A 202 24.90 20.19 23.32
CA ARG A 202 25.31 18.80 23.19
C ARG A 202 24.12 17.88 23.55
N LEU A 203 23.99 16.77 22.84
CA LEU A 203 22.89 15.79 23.11
C LEU A 203 22.89 15.31 24.57
N GLU A 204 24.08 15.13 25.17
CA GLU A 204 24.26 14.73 26.55
C GLU A 204 23.67 15.75 27.55
N ASP A 205 23.84 17.04 27.28
CA ASP A 205 23.31 18.11 28.13
C ASP A 205 21.81 18.26 27.97
N ALA A 206 21.30 18.09 26.73
CA ALA A 206 19.88 18.11 26.46
C ALA A 206 19.12 16.96 27.13
N VAL A 207 19.70 15.75 27.17
CA VAL A 207 19.09 14.58 27.87
C VAL A 207 19.12 14.76 29.39
N LYS A 208 20.15 15.40 29.95
CA LYS A 208 20.22 15.70 31.40
C LYS A 208 19.16 16.72 31.81
N SER A 209 18.98 17.79 31.04
CA SER A 209 17.99 18.83 31.35
C SER A 209 16.54 18.33 31.32
N VAL A 210 16.21 17.31 30.49
CA VAL A 210 14.88 16.68 30.49
C VAL A 210 14.66 15.83 31.74
N ARG A 211 15.71 15.18 32.29
CA ARG A 211 15.60 14.36 33.51
C ARG A 211 15.54 15.18 34.81
N GLU A 212 16.02 16.41 34.81
CA GLU A 212 15.98 17.31 35.96
C GLU A 212 14.71 18.17 36.01
N GLY A 213 13.87 18.11 34.98
CA GLY A 213 12.59 18.83 34.87
C GLY A 213 11.32 17.98 35.14
N GLU A 214 11.49 16.69 35.44
CA GLU A 214 10.45 15.78 35.98
C GLU A 214 10.60 15.67 37.51
#